data_5e37c2f87e16465e8ba07f5904a52e9f
#
_entry.id   5e37c2f87e16465e8ba07f5904a52e9f
#
_cell.length_a   1.000
_cell.length_b   1.000
_cell.length_c   1.000
_cell.angle_alpha   90.00
_cell.angle_beta   90.00
_cell.angle_gamma   90.00
#
_symmetry.space_group_name_H-M   'P 1'
#
loop_
_entity.id
_entity.type
_entity.pdbx_description
1 polymer ?
#
loop_
_entity_poly.entity_id
_entity_poly.type
_entity_poly.pdbx_seq_one_letter_code
_entity_poly.pdbx_strand_id
1 'polypeptide(L)'
;MQDVLAKVVASPDSPFGSRGVTAAVVTDNWVWSGAAGADIRGTELRPNTSIPVESITKTFVAAEVLLLAEAKKVDLDEPLSAYVRHKLTANNATVRQHLSMTAGVQDFQSADYGELADAIAAAPSRHWTIDESLNYLTTAVKPPGGSPSYSNPSYALLAMLIEKVTGGPFAAALRRDLVAPAGLQHAAFQDAEKPQPPVVGDDNDSCGEPDGYVPCRAFASATAPYGGLAADAPTIARWGYQLYGGRVLPPGPTSELTKGSEYGLGTMLMARQFGLGTAYGHGGDGPDHSSLLVVVPEKRVSVALIFADGGRNIGAPMTELTKALEPLLS
;
A
#
# COMPACT_ATOMS: atom_id res chain seq x y z
N MET A 1 20.91 6.44 11.51
CA MET A 1 19.54 5.97 11.28
C MET A 1 18.72 5.94 12.58
N GLN A 2 19.13 5.27 13.64
CA GLN A 2 18.35 5.24 14.90
C GLN A 2 18.06 6.64 15.48
N ASP A 3 19.02 7.58 15.37
CA ASP A 3 18.82 8.96 15.84
C ASP A 3 17.73 9.70 15.07
N VAL A 4 17.47 9.33 13.81
CA VAL A 4 16.35 9.88 13.04
C VAL A 4 15.03 9.43 13.65
N LEU A 5 14.89 8.14 13.99
CA LEU A 5 13.69 7.61 14.63
C LEU A 5 13.47 8.26 16.01
N ALA A 6 14.54 8.46 16.78
CA ALA A 6 14.47 9.14 18.06
C ALA A 6 13.95 10.59 17.92
N LYS A 7 14.37 11.32 16.88
CA LYS A 7 13.87 12.68 16.59
C LYS A 7 12.38 12.69 16.22
N VAL A 8 11.93 11.70 15.46
CA VAL A 8 10.51 11.59 15.08
C VAL A 8 9.63 11.50 16.32
N VAL A 9 9.99 10.66 17.29
CA VAL A 9 9.18 10.46 18.51
C VAL A 9 9.41 11.55 19.58
N ALA A 10 10.47 12.35 19.48
CA ALA A 10 10.74 13.46 20.39
C ALA A 10 9.76 14.64 20.19
N SER A 11 9.06 14.71 19.06
CA SER A 11 8.11 15.77 18.75
C SER A 11 6.86 15.17 18.09
N PRO A 12 6.09 14.33 18.79
CA PRO A 12 5.00 13.57 18.21
C PRO A 12 3.87 14.43 17.63
N ASP A 13 3.65 15.63 18.20
CA ASP A 13 2.63 16.57 17.73
C ASP A 13 3.06 17.38 16.50
N SER A 14 4.33 17.29 16.10
CA SER A 14 4.83 17.90 14.87
C SER A 14 4.21 17.20 13.64
N PRO A 15 3.93 17.92 12.53
CA PRO A 15 3.49 17.27 11.29
C PRO A 15 4.52 16.28 10.71
N PHE A 16 5.78 16.33 11.17
CA PHE A 16 6.87 15.42 10.81
C PHE A 16 7.15 14.36 11.88
N GLY A 17 6.43 14.42 13.00
CA GLY A 17 6.58 13.53 14.14
C GLY A 17 5.54 12.42 14.14
N SER A 18 5.76 11.45 15.01
CA SER A 18 4.81 10.38 15.32
C SER A 18 5.07 9.88 16.73
N ARG A 19 4.02 9.38 17.40
CA ARG A 19 4.17 8.72 18.71
C ARG A 19 5.00 7.45 18.64
N GLY A 20 4.98 6.78 17.49
CA GLY A 20 5.75 5.57 17.24
C GLY A 20 6.13 5.42 15.77
N VAL A 21 7.32 4.89 15.54
CA VAL A 21 7.88 4.71 14.19
C VAL A 21 8.67 3.41 14.11
N THR A 22 8.51 2.71 12.99
CA THR A 22 9.37 1.59 12.58
C THR A 22 10.02 1.90 11.24
N ALA A 23 11.24 1.43 11.03
CA ALA A 23 11.94 1.58 9.77
C ALA A 23 12.81 0.37 9.45
N ALA A 24 13.05 0.15 8.16
CA ALA A 24 14.01 -0.85 7.70
C ALA A 24 14.69 -0.41 6.41
N VAL A 25 15.91 -0.91 6.23
CA VAL A 25 16.72 -0.78 5.03
C VAL A 25 17.16 -2.18 4.59
N VAL A 26 17.01 -2.46 3.30
CA VAL A 26 17.48 -3.69 2.66
C VAL A 26 18.43 -3.31 1.52
N THR A 27 19.62 -3.91 1.54
CA THR A 27 20.63 -3.80 0.49
C THR A 27 21.04 -5.21 0.05
N ASP A 28 22.00 -5.32 -0.88
CA ASP A 28 22.58 -6.62 -1.25
C ASP A 28 23.33 -7.30 -0.10
N ASN A 29 23.99 -6.49 0.73
CA ASN A 29 25.00 -6.97 1.65
C ASN A 29 24.54 -6.99 3.10
N TRP A 30 23.53 -6.19 3.45
CA TRP A 30 23.07 -6.06 4.82
C TRP A 30 21.61 -5.59 4.90
N VAL A 31 21.03 -5.84 6.04
CA VAL A 31 19.71 -5.36 6.43
C VAL A 31 19.83 -4.62 7.76
N TRP A 32 19.14 -3.49 7.88
CA TRP A 32 18.99 -2.78 9.13
C TRP A 32 17.50 -2.59 9.41
N SER A 33 17.13 -2.64 10.68
CA SER A 33 15.79 -2.26 11.12
C SER A 33 15.86 -1.61 12.49
N GLY A 34 14.93 -0.67 12.73
CA GLY A 34 14.83 0.06 13.97
C GLY A 34 13.40 0.44 14.30
N ALA A 35 13.18 0.78 15.56
CA ALA A 35 11.90 1.30 16.04
C ALA A 35 12.16 2.34 17.13
N ALA A 36 11.18 3.22 17.35
CA ALA A 36 11.15 4.15 18.48
C ALA A 36 9.70 4.48 18.84
N GLY A 37 9.48 4.82 20.12
CA GLY A 37 8.16 5.21 20.62
C GLY A 37 7.22 4.04 20.85
N ALA A 38 5.94 4.35 20.95
CA ALA A 38 4.89 3.41 21.33
C ALA A 38 3.60 3.70 20.53
N ASP A 39 2.68 2.75 20.56
CA ASP A 39 1.32 2.95 20.05
C ASP A 39 0.50 3.85 21.00
N ILE A 40 -0.74 4.13 20.63
CA ILE A 40 -1.66 4.95 21.45
C ILE A 40 -1.94 4.33 22.82
N ARG A 41 -1.79 3.02 22.99
CA ARG A 41 -1.99 2.29 24.24
C ARG A 41 -0.73 2.28 25.12
N GLY A 42 0.38 2.87 24.62
CA GLY A 42 1.67 2.86 25.29
C GLY A 42 2.47 1.57 25.09
N THR A 43 2.09 0.71 24.16
CA THR A 43 2.86 -0.49 23.80
C THR A 43 4.08 -0.10 22.98
N GLU A 44 5.26 -0.39 23.49
CA GLU A 44 6.53 -0.07 22.82
C GLU A 44 6.62 -0.75 21.45
N LEU A 45 6.95 0.03 20.41
CA LEU A 45 7.15 -0.50 19.06
C LEU A 45 8.50 -1.23 18.96
N ARG A 46 8.48 -2.31 18.19
CA ARG A 46 9.67 -3.09 17.83
C ARG A 46 9.82 -3.11 16.31
N PRO A 47 11.02 -3.38 15.77
CA PRO A 47 11.24 -3.43 14.33
C PRO A 47 10.31 -4.39 13.59
N ASN A 48 9.85 -5.46 14.25
CA ASN A 48 8.93 -6.45 13.71
C ASN A 48 7.45 -6.20 14.11
N THR A 49 7.13 -5.03 14.64
CA THR A 49 5.73 -4.66 14.90
C THR A 49 5.00 -4.52 13.58
N SER A 50 3.92 -5.26 13.41
CA SER A 50 3.07 -5.19 12.22
C SER A 50 2.14 -3.98 12.32
N ILE A 51 2.14 -3.14 11.29
CA ILE A 51 1.34 -1.91 11.21
C ILE A 51 0.67 -1.90 9.82
N PRO A 52 -0.56 -1.39 9.67
CA PRO A 52 -1.17 -1.16 8.38
C PRO A 52 -0.28 -0.29 7.48
N VAL A 53 -0.08 -0.72 6.25
CA VAL A 53 0.80 -0.03 5.29
C VAL A 53 0.03 0.74 4.23
N GLU A 54 -1.29 0.77 4.38
CA GLU A 54 -2.19 1.56 3.57
C GLU A 54 -1.94 1.34 2.06
N SER A 55 -1.84 2.41 1.30
CA SER A 55 -1.74 2.36 -0.16
C SER A 55 -0.48 1.67 -0.72
N ILE A 56 0.50 1.29 0.10
CA ILE A 56 1.57 0.37 -0.35
C ILE A 56 0.96 -0.96 -0.83
N THR A 57 -0.22 -1.36 -0.32
CA THR A 57 -1.03 -2.49 -0.80
C THR A 57 -1.18 -2.51 -2.33
N LYS A 58 -1.31 -1.33 -2.96
CA LYS A 58 -1.48 -1.21 -4.41
C LYS A 58 -0.32 -1.78 -5.22
N THR A 59 0.89 -1.77 -4.65
CA THR A 59 2.06 -2.37 -5.31
C THR A 59 1.94 -3.89 -5.45
N PHE A 60 1.27 -4.54 -4.49
CA PHE A 60 0.99 -5.98 -4.53
C PHE A 60 -0.10 -6.30 -5.55
N VAL A 61 -1.20 -5.52 -5.56
CA VAL A 61 -2.27 -5.70 -6.54
C VAL A 61 -1.75 -5.51 -7.96
N ALA A 62 -0.92 -4.48 -8.19
CA ALA A 62 -0.31 -4.24 -9.50
C ALA A 62 0.62 -5.40 -9.91
N ALA A 63 1.46 -5.90 -9.01
CA ALA A 63 2.33 -7.02 -9.28
C ALA A 63 1.56 -8.28 -9.67
N GLU A 64 0.44 -8.58 -8.99
CA GLU A 64 -0.41 -9.72 -9.33
C GLU A 64 -1.03 -9.58 -10.73
N VAL A 65 -1.59 -8.41 -11.04
CA VAL A 65 -2.13 -8.16 -12.40
C VAL A 65 -1.06 -8.34 -13.47
N LEU A 66 0.17 -7.91 -13.20
CA LEU A 66 1.30 -8.09 -14.12
C LEU A 66 1.73 -9.56 -14.25
N LEU A 67 1.67 -10.36 -13.19
CA LEU A 67 1.89 -11.81 -13.26
C LEU A 67 0.79 -12.50 -14.09
N LEU A 68 -0.46 -12.10 -13.90
CA LEU A 68 -1.57 -12.61 -14.70
C LEU A 68 -1.44 -12.23 -16.18
N ALA A 69 -0.92 -11.03 -16.46
CA ALA A 69 -0.65 -10.60 -17.84
C ALA A 69 0.50 -11.40 -18.47
N GLU A 70 1.59 -11.63 -17.75
CA GLU A 70 2.71 -12.48 -18.21
C GLU A 70 2.24 -13.90 -18.48
N ALA A 71 1.34 -14.42 -17.65
CA ALA A 71 0.70 -15.71 -17.84
C ALA A 71 -0.36 -15.72 -18.98
N LYS A 72 -0.54 -14.60 -19.70
CA LYS A 72 -1.53 -14.40 -20.78
C LYS A 72 -2.98 -14.64 -20.35
N LYS A 73 -3.28 -14.49 -19.07
CA LYS A 73 -4.63 -14.55 -18.51
C LYS A 73 -5.34 -13.20 -18.52
N VAL A 74 -4.57 -12.11 -18.61
CA VAL A 74 -5.03 -10.74 -18.68
C VAL A 74 -4.26 -10.05 -19.82
N ASP A 75 -4.97 -9.26 -20.62
CA ASP A 75 -4.36 -8.31 -21.55
C ASP A 75 -4.45 -6.92 -20.92
N LEU A 76 -3.30 -6.28 -20.73
CA LEU A 76 -3.24 -4.95 -20.10
C LEU A 76 -3.90 -3.85 -20.96
N ASP A 77 -3.97 -4.06 -22.26
CA ASP A 77 -4.52 -3.08 -23.21
C ASP A 77 -5.98 -3.38 -23.59
N GLU A 78 -6.55 -4.47 -23.06
CA GLU A 78 -7.98 -4.76 -23.14
C GLU A 78 -8.78 -3.90 -22.15
N PRO A 79 -9.98 -3.41 -22.51
CA PRO A 79 -10.87 -2.76 -21.57
C PRO A 79 -11.16 -3.62 -20.32
N LEU A 80 -11.08 -3.02 -19.14
CA LEU A 80 -11.37 -3.74 -17.90
C LEU A 80 -12.79 -4.33 -17.88
N SER A 81 -13.73 -3.72 -18.60
CA SER A 81 -15.11 -4.22 -18.77
C SER A 81 -15.20 -5.62 -19.41
N ALA A 82 -14.16 -6.09 -20.09
CA ALA A 82 -14.10 -7.47 -20.61
C ALA A 82 -13.99 -8.51 -19.47
N TYR A 83 -13.43 -8.12 -18.33
CA TYR A 83 -13.23 -8.98 -17.16
C TYR A 83 -14.25 -8.70 -16.05
N VAL A 84 -14.51 -7.41 -15.77
CA VAL A 84 -15.34 -6.93 -14.66
C VAL A 84 -16.49 -6.08 -15.18
N ARG A 85 -17.71 -6.56 -14.99
CA ARG A 85 -18.94 -5.80 -15.32
C ARG A 85 -19.36 -4.98 -14.11
N HIS A 86 -19.07 -3.68 -14.14
CA HIS A 86 -19.44 -2.73 -13.09
C HIS A 86 -19.76 -1.36 -13.71
N LYS A 87 -20.58 -0.53 -13.03
CA LYS A 87 -20.92 0.83 -13.51
C LYS A 87 -19.67 1.69 -13.78
N LEU A 88 -18.61 1.49 -13.00
CA LEU A 88 -17.35 2.22 -13.11
C LEU A 88 -16.44 1.76 -14.27
N THR A 89 -16.76 0.66 -14.96
CA THR A 89 -16.01 0.20 -16.15
C THR A 89 -16.69 0.61 -17.46
N ALA A 90 -17.76 1.40 -17.40
CA ALA A 90 -18.58 1.78 -18.57
C ALA A 90 -17.86 2.68 -19.58
N ASN A 91 -16.76 3.33 -19.20
CA ASN A 91 -15.94 4.18 -20.08
C ASN A 91 -14.90 3.41 -20.91
N ASN A 92 -14.88 2.07 -20.81
CA ASN A 92 -13.95 1.19 -21.52
C ASN A 92 -12.47 1.51 -21.28
N ALA A 93 -12.12 2.02 -20.08
CA ALA A 93 -10.72 2.17 -19.70
C ALA A 93 -10.03 0.81 -19.64
N THR A 94 -8.78 0.75 -20.13
CA THR A 94 -8.00 -0.49 -20.16
C THR A 94 -7.49 -0.87 -18.76
N VAL A 95 -7.11 -2.13 -18.58
CA VAL A 95 -6.45 -2.61 -17.35
C VAL A 95 -5.22 -1.75 -17.02
N ARG A 96 -4.40 -1.44 -18.04
CA ARG A 96 -3.24 -0.55 -17.93
C ARG A 96 -3.62 0.83 -17.39
N GLN A 97 -4.70 1.41 -17.87
CA GLN A 97 -5.16 2.74 -17.44
C GLN A 97 -5.64 2.74 -15.99
N HIS A 98 -6.25 1.66 -15.51
CA HIS A 98 -6.57 1.51 -14.09
C HIS A 98 -5.29 1.41 -13.23
N LEU A 99 -4.31 0.60 -13.65
CA LEU A 99 -3.02 0.48 -12.96
C LEU A 99 -2.25 1.80 -12.88
N SER A 100 -2.33 2.63 -13.92
CA SER A 100 -1.58 3.90 -14.05
C SER A 100 -2.36 5.14 -13.60
N MET A 101 -3.52 4.96 -12.94
CA MET A 101 -4.37 6.07 -12.46
C MET A 101 -4.91 6.99 -13.59
N THR A 102 -5.00 6.49 -14.83
CA THR A 102 -5.50 7.26 -15.99
C THR A 102 -6.84 6.75 -16.52
N ALA A 103 -7.52 5.90 -15.74
CA ALA A 103 -8.78 5.29 -16.15
C ALA A 103 -9.99 6.23 -16.15
N GLY A 104 -9.86 7.45 -15.62
CA GLY A 104 -10.99 8.37 -15.49
C GLY A 104 -11.99 8.03 -14.37
N VAL A 105 -11.72 6.98 -13.59
CA VAL A 105 -12.47 6.66 -12.38
C VAL A 105 -12.02 7.59 -11.28
N GLN A 106 -12.92 8.42 -10.78
CA GLN A 106 -12.61 9.37 -9.72
C GLN A 106 -12.43 8.66 -8.39
N ASP A 107 -11.63 9.24 -7.50
CA ASP A 107 -11.56 8.76 -6.12
C ASP A 107 -12.84 9.12 -5.35
N PHE A 108 -13.05 8.50 -4.20
CA PHE A 108 -14.14 8.87 -3.30
C PHE A 108 -14.01 10.36 -2.96
N GLN A 109 -15.12 11.08 -3.07
CA GLN A 109 -15.20 12.46 -2.58
C GLN A 109 -15.40 12.45 -1.05
N SER A 110 -15.20 13.58 -0.40
CA SER A 110 -15.36 13.66 1.06
C SER A 110 -16.73 13.19 1.57
N ALA A 111 -17.78 13.45 0.79
CA ALA A 111 -19.14 12.97 1.13
C ALA A 111 -19.24 11.44 1.04
N ASP A 112 -18.69 10.83 -0.05
CA ASP A 112 -18.69 9.38 -0.24
C ASP A 112 -17.93 8.68 0.90
N TYR A 113 -16.78 9.23 1.31
CA TYR A 113 -16.02 8.71 2.46
C TYR A 113 -16.79 8.84 3.77
N GLY A 114 -17.51 9.95 3.99
CA GLY A 114 -18.33 10.15 5.19
C GLY A 114 -19.43 9.10 5.29
N GLU A 115 -20.19 8.89 4.23
CA GLU A 115 -21.25 7.88 4.19
C GLU A 115 -20.72 6.45 4.38
N LEU A 116 -19.60 6.11 3.73
CA LEU A 116 -18.96 4.81 3.91
C LEU A 116 -18.43 4.63 5.34
N ALA A 117 -17.79 5.65 5.91
CA ALA A 117 -17.28 5.62 7.29
C ALA A 117 -18.41 5.43 8.30
N ASP A 118 -19.53 6.15 8.14
CA ASP A 118 -20.71 6.00 9.00
C ASP A 118 -21.29 4.57 8.91
N ALA A 119 -21.34 4.01 7.71
CA ALA A 119 -21.83 2.64 7.52
C ALA A 119 -20.88 1.59 8.11
N ILE A 120 -19.56 1.81 8.04
CA ILE A 120 -18.54 0.97 8.68
C ILE A 120 -18.69 1.05 10.20
N ALA A 121 -18.79 2.25 10.76
CA ALA A 121 -18.95 2.48 12.21
C ALA A 121 -20.24 1.85 12.76
N ALA A 122 -21.32 1.84 11.98
CA ALA A 122 -22.59 1.20 12.37
C ALA A 122 -22.50 -0.33 12.46
N ALA A 123 -21.51 -0.98 11.83
CA ALA A 123 -21.34 -2.44 11.83
C ALA A 123 -19.85 -2.81 11.78
N PRO A 124 -19.07 -2.57 12.85
CA PRO A 124 -17.59 -2.67 12.86
C PRO A 124 -17.06 -4.08 12.58
N SER A 125 -17.81 -5.11 12.92
CA SER A 125 -17.43 -6.51 12.68
C SER A 125 -17.94 -7.08 11.34
N ARG A 126 -18.62 -6.25 10.52
CA ARG A 126 -19.13 -6.68 9.21
C ARG A 126 -17.98 -6.88 8.23
N HIS A 127 -18.03 -7.98 7.49
CA HIS A 127 -17.22 -8.11 6.27
C HIS A 127 -17.89 -7.38 5.11
N TRP A 128 -17.15 -6.54 4.42
CA TRP A 128 -17.58 -5.82 3.21
C TRP A 128 -17.00 -6.49 1.98
N THR A 129 -17.83 -6.69 0.97
CA THR A 129 -17.35 -7.06 -0.36
C THR A 129 -16.84 -5.81 -1.09
N ILE A 130 -16.00 -6.01 -2.09
CA ILE A 130 -15.46 -4.91 -2.91
C ILE A 130 -16.61 -4.14 -3.59
N ASP A 131 -17.60 -4.84 -4.12
CA ASP A 131 -18.75 -4.22 -4.79
C ASP A 131 -19.60 -3.36 -3.84
N GLU A 132 -19.79 -3.80 -2.60
CA GLU A 132 -20.52 -3.02 -1.59
C GLU A 132 -19.83 -1.71 -1.26
N SER A 133 -18.52 -1.68 -1.08
CA SER A 133 -17.78 -0.44 -0.83
C SER A 133 -17.81 0.50 -2.04
N LEU A 134 -17.71 -0.03 -3.26
CA LEU A 134 -17.79 0.75 -4.50
C LEU A 134 -19.17 1.36 -4.76
N ASN A 135 -20.23 0.84 -4.15
CA ASN A 135 -21.56 1.41 -4.29
C ASN A 135 -21.73 2.80 -3.65
N TYR A 136 -20.86 3.15 -2.69
CA TYR A 136 -20.79 4.48 -2.09
C TYR A 136 -20.18 5.54 -3.03
N LEU A 137 -19.48 5.12 -4.09
CA LEU A 137 -18.94 6.07 -5.06
C LEU A 137 -20.06 6.63 -5.95
N THR A 138 -20.31 7.93 -5.81
CA THR A 138 -21.40 8.63 -6.52
C THR A 138 -20.93 9.36 -7.77
N THR A 139 -19.62 9.63 -7.88
CA THR A 139 -19.06 10.38 -9.00
C THR A 139 -19.04 9.55 -10.29
N ALA A 140 -19.53 10.14 -11.38
CA ALA A 140 -19.51 9.50 -12.69
C ALA A 140 -18.08 9.35 -13.22
N VAL A 141 -17.83 8.27 -13.98
CA VAL A 141 -16.56 8.07 -14.66
C VAL A 141 -16.36 9.10 -15.78
N LYS A 142 -15.12 9.58 -15.93
CA LYS A 142 -14.68 10.45 -17.02
C LYS A 142 -14.10 9.63 -18.17
N PRO A 143 -13.92 10.21 -19.36
CA PRO A 143 -13.14 9.58 -20.41
C PRO A 143 -11.74 9.18 -19.90
N PRO A 144 -11.22 8.00 -20.28
CA PRO A 144 -9.89 7.56 -19.88
C PRO A 144 -8.78 8.34 -20.61
N GLY A 145 -7.59 8.36 -20.03
CA GLY A 145 -6.42 9.06 -20.55
C GLY A 145 -6.11 10.37 -19.81
N GLY A 146 -5.09 11.08 -20.29
CA GLY A 146 -4.61 12.30 -19.63
C GLY A 146 -3.61 12.04 -18.50
N SER A 147 -3.42 13.05 -17.64
CA SER A 147 -2.54 12.95 -16.48
C SER A 147 -3.12 12.00 -15.43
N PRO A 148 -2.26 11.31 -14.64
CA PRO A 148 -2.71 10.47 -13.56
C PRO A 148 -3.59 11.23 -12.55
N SER A 149 -4.71 10.62 -12.17
CA SER A 149 -5.60 11.09 -11.12
C SER A 149 -5.82 9.95 -10.14
N TYR A 150 -5.33 10.11 -8.92
CA TYR A 150 -5.35 9.05 -7.91
C TYR A 150 -6.75 8.49 -7.71
N SER A 151 -6.87 7.16 -7.63
CA SER A 151 -8.16 6.46 -7.57
C SER A 151 -8.04 5.15 -6.81
N ASN A 152 -8.55 5.11 -5.59
CA ASN A 152 -8.75 3.89 -4.81
C ASN A 152 -9.74 2.93 -5.51
N PRO A 153 -10.88 3.42 -6.06
CA PRO A 153 -11.82 2.56 -6.79
C PRO A 153 -11.20 1.82 -7.99
N SER A 154 -10.20 2.40 -8.66
CA SER A 154 -9.49 1.69 -9.74
C SER A 154 -8.82 0.41 -9.22
N TYR A 155 -8.22 0.43 -8.04
CA TYR A 155 -7.59 -0.75 -7.44
C TYR A 155 -8.59 -1.74 -6.85
N ALA A 156 -9.74 -1.27 -6.40
CA ALA A 156 -10.85 -2.15 -6.06
C ALA A 156 -11.33 -2.95 -7.29
N LEU A 157 -11.49 -2.30 -8.45
CA LEU A 157 -11.85 -2.96 -9.71
C LEU A 157 -10.76 -3.93 -10.20
N LEU A 158 -9.46 -3.61 -10.00
CA LEU A 158 -8.35 -4.52 -10.32
C LEU A 158 -8.36 -5.76 -9.41
N ALA A 159 -8.72 -5.63 -8.15
CA ALA A 159 -8.91 -6.79 -7.28
C ALA A 159 -10.08 -7.67 -7.73
N MET A 160 -11.19 -7.09 -8.17
CA MET A 160 -12.30 -7.85 -8.79
C MET A 160 -11.84 -8.59 -10.06
N LEU A 161 -10.94 -7.99 -10.86
CA LEU A 161 -10.33 -8.67 -12.01
C LEU A 161 -9.50 -9.87 -11.55
N ILE A 162 -8.66 -9.71 -10.51
CA ILE A 162 -7.88 -10.82 -9.95
C ILE A 162 -8.81 -11.95 -9.50
N GLU A 163 -9.86 -11.65 -8.75
CA GLU A 163 -10.85 -12.65 -8.31
C GLU A 163 -11.52 -13.37 -9.49
N LYS A 164 -11.91 -12.60 -10.51
CA LYS A 164 -12.54 -13.16 -11.70
C LYS A 164 -11.63 -14.13 -12.45
N VAL A 165 -10.35 -13.79 -12.60
CA VAL A 165 -9.37 -14.55 -13.38
C VAL A 165 -8.82 -15.75 -12.60
N THR A 166 -8.67 -15.61 -11.29
CA THR A 166 -8.10 -16.67 -10.43
C THR A 166 -9.17 -17.61 -9.86
N GLY A 167 -10.44 -17.20 -9.86
CA GLY A 167 -11.56 -17.98 -9.35
C GLY A 167 -11.66 -18.02 -7.81
N GLY A 168 -10.96 -17.12 -7.10
CA GLY A 168 -10.97 -17.05 -5.65
C GLY A 168 -10.68 -15.64 -5.12
N PRO A 169 -10.68 -15.43 -3.79
CA PRO A 169 -10.41 -14.12 -3.18
C PRO A 169 -9.05 -13.56 -3.63
N PHE A 170 -9.00 -12.25 -3.94
CA PHE A 170 -7.76 -11.60 -4.39
C PHE A 170 -6.62 -11.75 -3.37
N ALA A 171 -6.91 -11.65 -2.06
CA ALA A 171 -5.92 -11.82 -1.00
C ALA A 171 -5.26 -13.21 -1.04
N ALA A 172 -6.04 -14.26 -1.35
CA ALA A 172 -5.50 -15.61 -1.49
C ALA A 172 -4.59 -15.76 -2.72
N ALA A 173 -4.92 -15.09 -3.83
CA ALA A 173 -4.06 -15.03 -5.00
C ALA A 173 -2.74 -14.32 -4.68
N LEU A 174 -2.79 -13.13 -4.10
CA LEU A 174 -1.59 -12.38 -3.70
C LEU A 174 -0.73 -13.16 -2.69
N ARG A 175 -1.35 -13.87 -1.76
CA ARG A 175 -0.65 -14.75 -0.81
C ARG A 175 0.12 -15.84 -1.53
N ARG A 176 -0.55 -16.56 -2.44
CA ARG A 176 0.00 -17.70 -3.17
C ARG A 176 1.12 -17.29 -4.13
N ASP A 177 0.92 -16.21 -4.89
CA ASP A 177 1.74 -15.88 -6.05
C ASP A 177 2.85 -14.85 -5.73
N LEU A 178 2.68 -14.05 -4.67
CA LEU A 178 3.62 -12.99 -4.29
C LEU A 178 4.19 -13.16 -2.87
N VAL A 179 3.33 -13.15 -1.87
CA VAL A 179 3.76 -13.04 -0.47
C VAL A 179 4.52 -14.28 -0.01
N ALA A 180 4.01 -15.48 -0.29
CA ALA A 180 4.66 -16.72 0.10
C ALA A 180 5.96 -16.98 -0.69
N PRO A 181 6.01 -16.84 -2.04
CA PRO A 181 7.25 -17.02 -2.79
C PRO A 181 8.34 -15.99 -2.42
N ALA A 182 7.95 -14.75 -2.10
CA ALA A 182 8.89 -13.71 -1.68
C ALA A 182 9.34 -13.83 -0.21
N GLY A 183 8.81 -14.80 0.55
CA GLY A 183 9.16 -15.03 1.95
C GLY A 183 8.73 -13.90 2.89
N LEU A 184 7.61 -13.22 2.60
CA LEU A 184 7.10 -12.07 3.36
C LEU A 184 6.18 -12.55 4.50
N GLN A 185 6.74 -13.24 5.47
CA GLN A 185 6.00 -13.96 6.52
C GLN A 185 5.15 -13.03 7.41
N HIS A 186 5.53 -11.76 7.57
CA HIS A 186 4.82 -10.78 8.40
C HIS A 186 3.85 -9.89 7.61
N ALA A 187 3.66 -10.15 6.31
CA ALA A 187 2.61 -9.49 5.53
C ALA A 187 1.29 -10.24 5.72
N ALA A 188 0.23 -9.52 6.07
CA ALA A 188 -1.11 -10.09 6.25
C ALA A 188 -2.19 -9.17 5.67
N PHE A 189 -3.15 -9.73 4.96
CA PHE A 189 -4.36 -9.03 4.54
C PHE A 189 -5.33 -9.02 5.72
N GLN A 190 -5.51 -7.87 6.33
CA GLN A 190 -6.10 -7.69 7.67
C GLN A 190 -7.50 -8.26 7.83
N ASP A 191 -8.31 -8.27 6.77
CA ASP A 191 -9.64 -8.87 6.80
C ASP A 191 -9.60 -10.41 6.70
N ALA A 192 -8.78 -10.93 5.78
CA ALA A 192 -8.69 -12.37 5.51
C ALA A 192 -7.77 -13.11 6.48
N GLU A 193 -6.80 -12.42 7.06
CA GLU A 193 -5.72 -12.99 7.86
C GLU A 193 -5.43 -12.09 9.07
N LYS A 194 -5.17 -12.70 10.24
CA LYS A 194 -4.71 -11.94 11.41
C LYS A 194 -3.20 -11.74 11.32
N PRO A 195 -2.69 -10.49 11.40
CA PRO A 195 -1.26 -10.23 11.47
C PRO A 195 -0.61 -10.86 12.69
N GLN A 196 0.64 -11.28 12.54
CA GLN A 196 1.48 -11.78 13.63
C GLN A 196 2.85 -11.08 13.53
N PRO A 197 3.26 -10.31 14.53
CA PRO A 197 2.57 -9.91 15.77
C PRO A 197 1.31 -9.07 15.52
N PRO A 198 0.50 -8.79 16.56
CA PRO A 198 -0.72 -8.01 16.41
C PRO A 198 -0.47 -6.66 15.74
N VAL A 199 -1.41 -6.21 14.96
CA VAL A 199 -1.38 -4.89 14.32
C VAL A 199 -1.48 -3.81 15.38
N VAL A 200 -0.62 -2.79 15.28
CA VAL A 200 -0.72 -1.55 16.03
C VAL A 200 -1.65 -0.60 15.27
N GLY A 201 -2.62 -0.03 15.95
CA GLY A 201 -3.55 0.94 15.38
C GLY A 201 -3.73 2.14 16.28
N ASP A 202 -4.27 3.20 15.74
CA ASP A 202 -4.77 4.30 16.55
C ASP A 202 -6.06 3.87 17.27
N ASP A 203 -6.47 4.62 18.29
CA ASP A 203 -7.70 4.34 19.02
C ASP A 203 -8.90 4.73 18.16
N ASN A 204 -9.30 3.83 17.31
CA ASN A 204 -10.47 4.02 16.47
C ASN A 204 -11.71 3.55 17.22
N ASP A 205 -12.16 4.36 18.18
CA ASP A 205 -13.37 4.10 18.97
C ASP A 205 -14.60 3.82 18.11
N SER A 206 -14.62 4.31 16.87
CA SER A 206 -15.71 4.07 15.92
C SER A 206 -15.77 2.62 15.42
N CYS A 207 -14.73 1.86 15.64
CA CYS A 207 -14.58 0.49 15.14
C CYS A 207 -14.26 -0.54 16.22
N GLY A 208 -14.54 -0.25 17.51
CA GLY A 208 -14.26 -1.13 18.64
C GLY A 208 -14.69 -2.58 18.40
N GLU A 209 -13.78 -3.41 17.93
CA GLU A 209 -14.02 -4.86 17.79
C GLU A 209 -13.99 -5.54 19.15
N PRO A 210 -14.94 -6.43 19.44
CA PRO A 210 -15.00 -7.11 20.73
C PRO A 210 -13.74 -7.90 21.11
N ASP A 211 -12.98 -8.36 20.13
CA ASP A 211 -11.73 -9.10 20.30
C ASP A 211 -10.47 -8.22 20.32
N GLY A 212 -10.66 -6.89 20.25
CA GLY A 212 -9.55 -5.93 20.23
C GLY A 212 -8.71 -5.96 18.96
N TYR A 213 -9.22 -6.50 17.85
CA TYR A 213 -8.53 -6.53 16.58
C TYR A 213 -8.52 -5.14 15.95
N VAL A 214 -7.34 -4.63 15.62
CA VAL A 214 -7.13 -3.29 15.05
C VAL A 214 -6.38 -3.42 13.72
N PRO A 215 -6.79 -2.71 12.67
CA PRO A 215 -7.98 -1.87 12.56
C PRO A 215 -9.26 -2.71 12.54
N CYS A 216 -10.40 -2.05 12.66
CA CYS A 216 -11.67 -2.76 12.64
C CYS A 216 -11.85 -3.56 11.34
N ARG A 217 -12.45 -4.74 11.46
CA ARG A 217 -12.62 -5.68 10.34
C ARG A 217 -13.43 -5.09 9.19
N ALA A 218 -14.46 -4.30 9.51
CA ALA A 218 -15.29 -3.63 8.51
C ALA A 218 -14.45 -2.65 7.67
N PHE A 219 -13.61 -1.84 8.31
CA PHE A 219 -12.70 -0.94 7.59
C PHE A 219 -11.68 -1.72 6.76
N ALA A 220 -11.03 -2.72 7.36
CA ALA A 220 -10.04 -3.55 6.70
C ALA A 220 -10.59 -4.26 5.45
N SER A 221 -11.84 -4.77 5.50
CA SER A 221 -12.47 -5.41 4.34
C SER A 221 -12.92 -4.40 3.28
N ALA A 222 -13.50 -3.28 3.68
CA ALA A 222 -13.98 -2.24 2.75
C ALA A 222 -12.83 -1.60 1.95
N THR A 223 -11.64 -1.50 2.55
CA THR A 223 -10.45 -0.89 1.93
C THR A 223 -9.41 -1.92 1.45
N ALA A 224 -9.68 -3.22 1.64
CA ALA A 224 -8.73 -4.31 1.42
C ALA A 224 -7.91 -4.21 0.12
N PRO A 225 -8.47 -3.89 -1.05
CA PRO A 225 -7.72 -3.88 -2.31
C PRO A 225 -6.70 -2.75 -2.44
N TYR A 226 -6.83 -1.69 -1.68
CA TYR A 226 -6.00 -0.50 -1.84
C TYR A 226 -5.35 0.00 -0.55
N GLY A 227 -5.69 -0.63 0.61
CA GLY A 227 -5.16 -0.24 1.92
C GLY A 227 -5.12 -1.37 2.95
N GLY A 228 -5.61 -2.57 2.63
CA GLY A 228 -5.85 -3.62 3.63
C GLY A 228 -4.66 -4.50 4.02
N LEU A 229 -3.44 -4.20 3.58
CA LEU A 229 -2.25 -4.95 4.00
C LEU A 229 -1.67 -4.37 5.28
N ALA A 230 -1.29 -5.25 6.22
CA ALA A 230 -0.44 -4.92 7.36
C ALA A 230 0.87 -5.70 7.28
N ALA A 231 1.97 -5.07 7.67
CA ALA A 231 3.29 -5.70 7.71
C ALA A 231 4.25 -4.92 8.62
N ASP A 232 5.38 -5.53 8.95
CA ASP A 232 6.49 -4.83 9.56
C ASP A 232 7.38 -4.11 8.51
N ALA A 233 8.15 -3.13 8.95
CA ALA A 233 9.03 -2.37 8.07
C ALA A 233 10.07 -3.24 7.33
N PRO A 234 10.72 -4.27 7.95
CA PRO A 234 11.59 -5.20 7.24
C PRO A 234 10.92 -5.94 6.08
N THR A 235 9.66 -6.36 6.27
CA THR A 235 8.88 -7.05 5.23
C THR A 235 8.61 -6.12 4.05
N ILE A 236 8.21 -4.87 4.31
CA ILE A 236 7.93 -3.89 3.25
C ILE A 236 9.22 -3.47 2.52
N ALA A 237 10.33 -3.26 3.25
CA ALA A 237 11.61 -2.98 2.61
C ALA A 237 12.09 -4.16 1.73
N ARG A 238 11.92 -5.40 2.20
CA ARG A 238 12.22 -6.62 1.41
C ARG A 238 11.34 -6.73 0.19
N TRP A 239 10.04 -6.45 0.32
CA TRP A 239 9.11 -6.41 -0.81
C TRP A 239 9.59 -5.47 -1.89
N GLY A 240 9.84 -4.19 -1.55
CA GLY A 240 10.33 -3.20 -2.51
C GLY A 240 11.64 -3.62 -3.17
N TYR A 241 12.59 -4.12 -2.39
CA TYR A 241 13.86 -4.61 -2.88
C TYR A 241 13.70 -5.74 -3.92
N GLN A 242 12.78 -6.68 -3.68
CA GLN A 242 12.54 -7.79 -4.58
C GLN A 242 11.71 -7.38 -5.81
N LEU A 243 10.67 -6.57 -5.62
CA LEU A 243 9.78 -6.14 -6.70
C LEU A 243 10.55 -5.33 -7.74
N TYR A 244 11.19 -4.24 -7.32
CA TYR A 244 11.93 -3.35 -8.24
C TYR A 244 13.31 -3.89 -8.62
N GLY A 245 13.80 -4.88 -7.91
CA GLY A 245 15.01 -5.65 -8.25
C GLY A 245 14.80 -6.80 -9.22
N GLY A 246 13.58 -6.97 -9.77
CA GLY A 246 13.27 -8.00 -10.76
C GLY A 246 13.30 -9.42 -10.23
N ARG A 247 13.04 -9.62 -8.94
CA ARG A 247 13.00 -10.96 -8.29
C ARG A 247 11.58 -11.50 -8.12
N VAL A 248 10.57 -10.64 -8.28
CA VAL A 248 9.14 -10.99 -8.20
C VAL A 248 8.56 -11.15 -9.58
N LEU A 249 8.86 -10.20 -10.46
CA LEU A 249 8.35 -10.16 -11.83
C LEU A 249 9.48 -10.45 -12.83
N PRO A 250 9.19 -11.05 -14.00
CA PRO A 250 10.11 -11.11 -15.13
C PRO A 250 10.56 -9.69 -15.57
N PRO A 251 11.68 -9.58 -16.35
CA PRO A 251 12.23 -8.27 -16.74
C PRO A 251 11.25 -7.36 -17.47
N GLY A 252 10.41 -7.89 -18.37
CA GLY A 252 9.39 -7.13 -19.10
C GLY A 252 8.39 -6.46 -18.14
N PRO A 253 7.60 -7.22 -17.39
CA PRO A 253 6.69 -6.70 -16.37
C PRO A 253 7.35 -5.80 -15.33
N THR A 254 8.57 -6.12 -14.87
CA THR A 254 9.32 -5.26 -13.94
C THR A 254 9.54 -3.86 -14.53
N SER A 255 9.90 -3.77 -15.82
CA SER A 255 10.12 -2.49 -16.48
C SER A 255 8.83 -1.67 -16.67
N GLU A 256 7.68 -2.34 -16.77
CA GLU A 256 6.38 -1.68 -16.90
C GLU A 256 5.97 -0.93 -15.61
N LEU A 257 6.39 -1.42 -14.43
CA LEU A 257 6.08 -0.78 -13.15
C LEU A 257 6.48 0.70 -13.10
N THR A 258 7.58 1.07 -13.73
CA THR A 258 8.20 2.38 -13.62
C THR A 258 8.03 3.26 -14.86
N LYS A 259 7.23 2.82 -15.84
CA LYS A 259 6.89 3.63 -17.01
C LYS A 259 5.83 4.67 -16.69
N GLY A 260 6.09 5.92 -16.99
CA GLY A 260 5.18 7.03 -16.75
C GLY A 260 5.94 8.31 -16.41
N SER A 261 5.21 9.37 -16.06
CA SER A 261 5.78 10.65 -15.64
C SER A 261 5.73 10.87 -14.13
N GLU A 262 4.60 10.54 -13.51
CA GLU A 262 4.35 10.73 -12.07
C GLU A 262 3.94 9.43 -11.40
N TYR A 263 3.21 8.59 -12.13
CA TYR A 263 2.71 7.31 -11.68
C TYR A 263 2.85 6.26 -12.77
N GLY A 264 3.49 5.15 -12.44
CA GLY A 264 3.60 3.97 -13.29
C GLY A 264 2.47 2.97 -13.02
N LEU A 265 2.73 1.67 -13.17
CA LEU A 265 1.74 0.64 -12.85
C LEU A 265 1.82 0.29 -11.36
N GLY A 266 1.00 0.92 -10.53
CA GLY A 266 1.02 0.76 -9.07
C GLY A 266 2.23 1.35 -8.36
N THR A 267 2.90 2.29 -9.00
CA THR A 267 4.19 2.81 -8.54
C THR A 267 4.22 4.33 -8.61
N MET A 268 4.54 4.99 -7.52
CA MET A 268 4.87 6.42 -7.52
C MET A 268 6.30 6.61 -8.04
N LEU A 269 6.46 7.56 -8.97
CA LEU A 269 7.75 7.92 -9.55
C LEU A 269 8.29 9.14 -8.79
N MET A 270 9.22 8.91 -7.87
CA MET A 270 9.65 9.89 -6.87
C MET A 270 10.88 10.70 -7.32
N ALA A 271 11.32 10.52 -8.59
CA ALA A 271 12.52 11.16 -9.14
C ALA A 271 13.70 11.10 -8.13
N ARG A 272 14.36 12.24 -7.88
CA ARG A 272 15.49 12.36 -6.93
C ARG A 272 15.08 12.94 -5.58
N GLN A 273 13.82 12.83 -5.21
CA GLN A 273 13.26 13.47 -4.03
C GLN A 273 14.02 13.13 -2.72
N PHE A 274 14.58 11.93 -2.61
CA PHE A 274 15.22 11.45 -1.40
C PHE A 274 16.76 11.44 -1.46
N GLY A 275 17.37 12.10 -2.46
CA GLY A 275 18.82 12.34 -2.51
C GLY A 275 19.67 11.17 -2.99
N LEU A 276 19.20 9.93 -2.99
CA LEU A 276 19.96 8.73 -3.35
C LEU A 276 20.00 8.41 -4.84
N GLY A 277 19.20 9.07 -5.67
CA GLY A 277 19.03 8.78 -7.09
C GLY A 277 17.56 8.71 -7.48
N THR A 278 17.25 8.14 -8.66
CA THR A 278 15.88 7.95 -9.11
C THR A 278 15.21 6.88 -8.24
N ALA A 279 14.14 7.29 -7.55
CA ALA A 279 13.43 6.47 -6.60
C ALA A 279 12.05 6.09 -7.09
N TYR A 280 11.61 4.91 -6.71
CA TYR A 280 10.30 4.33 -6.97
C TYR A 280 9.72 3.79 -5.67
N GLY A 281 8.42 3.60 -5.62
CA GLY A 281 7.77 3.00 -4.47
C GLY A 281 6.32 3.43 -4.34
N HIS A 282 5.85 3.58 -3.12
CA HIS A 282 4.50 4.06 -2.84
C HIS A 282 4.41 4.61 -1.42
N GLY A 283 3.64 5.67 -1.24
CA GLY A 283 3.22 6.14 0.06
C GLY A 283 1.92 5.44 0.50
N GLY A 284 1.69 5.42 1.78
CA GLY A 284 0.42 5.02 2.39
C GLY A 284 0.01 6.08 3.39
N ASP A 285 -1.22 6.51 3.31
CA ASP A 285 -1.82 7.45 4.25
C ASP A 285 -3.25 7.04 4.56
N GLY A 286 -3.54 6.89 5.82
CA GLY A 286 -4.83 6.51 6.36
C GLY A 286 -5.13 7.32 7.61
N PRO A 287 -6.31 7.12 8.22
CA PRO A 287 -6.68 7.84 9.43
C PRO A 287 -5.70 7.59 10.58
N ASP A 288 -5.17 6.37 10.67
CA ASP A 288 -4.43 5.90 11.84
C ASP A 288 -2.95 5.63 11.57
N HIS A 289 -2.52 5.59 10.30
CA HIS A 289 -1.15 5.23 9.95
C HIS A 289 -0.66 5.99 8.71
N SER A 290 0.64 6.29 8.69
CA SER A 290 1.34 6.77 7.49
C SER A 290 2.53 5.87 7.18
N SER A 291 2.75 5.56 5.92
CA SER A 291 3.84 4.69 5.47
C SER A 291 4.51 5.21 4.20
N LEU A 292 5.77 4.84 4.00
CA LEU A 292 6.50 5.18 2.78
C LEU A 292 7.51 4.10 2.45
N LEU A 293 7.39 3.57 1.23
CA LEU A 293 8.36 2.69 0.61
C LEU A 293 9.15 3.46 -0.45
N VAL A 294 10.47 3.51 -0.32
CA VAL A 294 11.39 4.14 -1.27
C VAL A 294 12.41 3.13 -1.73
N VAL A 295 12.50 2.89 -3.02
CA VAL A 295 13.47 1.99 -3.63
C VAL A 295 14.30 2.75 -4.65
N VAL A 296 15.62 2.62 -4.58
CA VAL A 296 16.58 3.17 -5.54
C VAL A 296 17.33 2.01 -6.19
N PRO A 297 16.84 1.47 -7.33
CA PRO A 297 17.42 0.29 -7.96
C PRO A 297 18.88 0.47 -8.36
N GLU A 298 19.28 1.66 -8.80
CA GLU A 298 20.68 1.99 -9.16
C GLU A 298 21.64 1.83 -7.98
N LYS A 299 21.16 2.03 -6.75
CA LYS A 299 21.90 1.85 -5.50
C LYS A 299 21.64 0.50 -4.85
N ARG A 300 20.74 -0.30 -5.42
CA ARG A 300 20.32 -1.60 -4.91
C ARG A 300 19.88 -1.50 -3.43
N VAL A 301 19.06 -0.51 -3.13
CA VAL A 301 18.58 -0.22 -1.78
C VAL A 301 17.06 -0.02 -1.77
N SER A 302 16.43 -0.52 -0.74
CA SER A 302 15.03 -0.31 -0.41
C SER A 302 14.90 0.13 1.04
N VAL A 303 14.09 1.15 1.27
CA VAL A 303 13.84 1.75 2.58
C VAL A 303 12.34 1.77 2.84
N ALA A 304 11.92 1.27 3.99
CA ALA A 304 10.55 1.42 4.47
C ALA A 304 10.53 2.23 5.77
N LEU A 305 9.56 3.12 5.90
CA LEU A 305 9.29 3.92 7.09
C LEU A 305 7.79 3.86 7.36
N ILE A 306 7.37 3.53 8.59
CA ILE A 306 5.97 3.38 8.97
C ILE A 306 5.74 4.10 10.29
N PHE A 307 4.74 4.98 10.34
CA PHE A 307 4.30 5.70 11.52
C PHE A 307 3.05 5.07 12.11
N ALA A 308 2.97 5.07 13.43
CA ALA A 308 1.78 4.68 14.19
C ALA A 308 0.79 5.86 14.36
N ASP A 309 0.82 6.82 13.45
CA ASP A 309 -0.13 7.94 13.34
C ASP A 309 -0.41 8.23 11.87
N GLY A 310 -1.65 8.57 11.56
CA GLY A 310 -2.09 8.96 10.22
C GLY A 310 -1.91 10.46 9.93
N GLY A 311 -2.04 10.85 8.66
CA GLY A 311 -2.00 12.24 8.22
C GLY A 311 -0.66 12.95 8.46
N ARG A 312 0.45 12.21 8.49
CA ARG A 312 1.79 12.75 8.81
C ARG A 312 2.64 12.98 7.55
N ASN A 313 3.46 14.01 7.59
CA ASN A 313 4.44 14.27 6.52
C ASN A 313 5.67 13.36 6.69
N ILE A 314 5.53 12.10 6.28
CA ILE A 314 6.56 11.07 6.39
C ILE A 314 7.76 11.30 5.44
N GLY A 315 7.62 12.15 4.41
CA GLY A 315 8.66 12.41 3.42
C GLY A 315 9.89 13.11 3.99
N ALA A 316 9.72 14.01 4.95
CA ALA A 316 10.86 14.70 5.58
C ALA A 316 11.70 13.75 6.45
N PRO A 317 11.14 12.95 7.37
CA PRO A 317 11.88 11.90 8.07
C PRO A 317 12.51 10.87 7.15
N MET A 318 11.86 10.48 6.04
CA MET A 318 12.47 9.61 5.03
C MET A 318 13.72 10.26 4.41
N THR A 319 13.68 11.55 4.11
CA THR A 319 14.84 12.29 3.59
C THR A 319 16.01 12.29 4.59
N GLU A 320 15.74 12.50 5.87
CA GLU A 320 16.77 12.44 6.90
C GLU A 320 17.33 11.00 7.07
N LEU A 321 16.48 10.00 6.95
CA LEU A 321 16.88 8.59 7.00
C LEU A 321 17.79 8.23 5.81
N THR A 322 17.45 8.65 4.60
CA THR A 322 18.26 8.41 3.40
C THR A 322 19.58 9.17 3.42
N LYS A 323 19.63 10.40 3.96
CA LYS A 323 20.91 11.10 4.21
C LYS A 323 21.82 10.34 5.17
N ALA A 324 21.25 9.81 6.26
CA ALA A 324 22.02 9.00 7.23
C ALA A 324 22.48 7.66 6.64
N LEU A 325 21.78 7.17 5.61
CA LEU A 325 22.08 5.93 4.91
C LEU A 325 23.17 6.11 3.84
N GLU A 326 23.21 7.26 3.14
CA GLU A 326 24.06 7.50 1.98
C GLU A 326 25.54 7.09 2.18
N PRO A 327 26.22 7.44 3.31
CA PRO A 327 27.62 7.04 3.55
C PRO A 327 27.83 5.53 3.69
N LEU A 328 26.75 4.75 3.90
CA LEU A 328 26.79 3.30 4.10
C LEU A 328 26.55 2.51 2.80
N LEU A 329 26.26 3.23 1.71
CA LEU A 329 25.99 2.64 0.38
C LEU A 329 27.21 2.67 -0.56
N SER A 330 28.36 3.09 -0.06
CA SER A 330 29.63 3.19 -0.80
C SER A 330 30.34 1.84 -0.91
#